data_28c5f304fbdaacdac88be96153608753
#
_entry.id   28c5f304fbdaacdac88be96153608753
#
_cell.length_a   1.000
_cell.length_b   1.000
_cell.length_c   1.000
_cell.angle_alpha   90.00
_cell.angle_beta   90.00
_cell.angle_gamma   90.00
#
_symmetry.space_group_name_H-M   'P 1'
#
loop_
_entity.id
_entity.type
_entity.pdbx_description
1 polymer ?
#
loop_
_entity_poly.entity_id
_entity_poly.type
_entity_poly.pdbx_seq_one_letter_code
_entity_poly.pdbx_strand_id
1 'polypeptide(L)'
;MQGGRLRMYDAKGKAVSGFDFTDSEANVVHPMCHIRIRSKDYIMAVNAQGRIHLLDRQGKPRHEVGLPAMGMGPGRWYFQPGDSHIAASALCYADTVGAVYRLRFDGRFDRATLPAPHPMYSVWLAPESEPMPWCVSAWGDGLVATDLNGNTKWKYPLELSEPNLAWVHTQGGQLLLALADGGKVHLLHADGRPWPGSPFYGATLPVVGDLTKMGRNLLVTALGNRVYCYALD
;
A
#
# COMPACT_ATOMS: atom_id res chain seq x y z
N MET A 1 -18.38 8.81 -2.58
CA MET A 1 -18.93 8.34 -1.29
C MET A 1 -19.75 9.49 -0.71
N GLN A 2 -21.00 9.26 -0.37
CA GLN A 2 -21.83 10.28 0.28
C GLN A 2 -21.97 9.92 1.76
N GLY A 3 -21.47 10.78 2.65
CA GLY A 3 -21.80 10.76 4.08
C GLY A 3 -21.40 9.50 4.85
N GLY A 4 -20.17 8.99 4.70
CA GLY A 4 -19.67 7.85 5.49
C GLY A 4 -20.30 6.49 5.16
N ARG A 5 -21.27 6.43 4.24
CA ARG A 5 -21.94 5.19 3.87
C ARG A 5 -21.11 4.37 2.88
N LEU A 6 -20.84 3.11 3.22
CA LEU A 6 -20.23 2.13 2.34
C LEU A 6 -21.31 1.34 1.59
N ARG A 7 -21.01 1.00 0.35
CA ARG A 7 -21.86 0.11 -0.46
C ARG A 7 -20.99 -1.00 -1.07
N MET A 8 -21.53 -2.21 -1.08
CA MET A 8 -20.90 -3.35 -1.72
C MET A 8 -21.65 -3.70 -2.99
N TYR A 9 -20.91 -4.01 -4.05
CA TYR A 9 -21.44 -4.45 -5.33
C TYR A 9 -20.85 -5.80 -5.71
N ASP A 10 -21.61 -6.64 -6.38
CA ASP A 10 -21.12 -7.87 -6.97
C ASP A 10 -20.34 -7.60 -8.28
N ALA A 11 -19.79 -8.65 -8.87
CA ALA A 11 -19.01 -8.54 -10.12
C ALA A 11 -19.87 -8.07 -11.33
N LYS A 12 -21.19 -8.06 -11.21
CA LYS A 12 -22.12 -7.55 -12.23
C LYS A 12 -22.59 -6.13 -11.95
N GLY A 13 -22.04 -5.49 -10.91
CA GLY A 13 -22.42 -4.14 -10.51
C GLY A 13 -23.75 -4.04 -9.75
N LYS A 14 -24.35 -5.16 -9.34
CA LYS A 14 -25.56 -5.17 -8.53
C LYS A 14 -25.21 -4.97 -7.06
N ALA A 15 -25.93 -4.11 -6.37
CA ALA A 15 -25.77 -3.92 -4.93
C ALA A 15 -26.01 -5.23 -4.18
N VAL A 16 -25.07 -5.60 -3.32
CA VAL A 16 -25.18 -6.77 -2.45
C VAL A 16 -26.20 -6.46 -1.37
N SER A 17 -27.28 -7.26 -1.31
CA SER A 17 -28.30 -7.11 -0.28
C SER A 17 -27.74 -7.55 1.08
N GLY A 18 -28.11 -6.82 2.13
CA GLY A 18 -27.71 -7.13 3.49
C GLY A 18 -26.37 -6.53 3.93
N PHE A 19 -25.60 -5.88 3.04
CA PHE A 19 -24.48 -5.05 3.46
C PHE A 19 -24.97 -3.65 3.78
N ASP A 20 -24.86 -3.26 5.03
CA ASP A 20 -25.22 -1.92 5.48
C ASP A 20 -24.22 -1.43 6.55
N PHE A 21 -23.47 -0.40 6.18
CA PHE A 21 -22.56 0.29 7.09
C PHE A 21 -22.57 1.79 6.81
N THR A 22 -22.77 2.56 7.86
CA THR A 22 -22.66 4.01 7.84
C THR A 22 -21.83 4.45 9.04
N ASP A 23 -20.72 5.13 8.78
CA ASP A 23 -19.97 5.81 9.83
C ASP A 23 -20.69 7.12 10.15
N SER A 24 -21.18 7.25 11.36
CA SER A 24 -21.90 8.45 11.83
C SER A 24 -20.96 9.60 12.22
N GLU A 25 -19.66 9.31 12.40
CA GLU A 25 -18.71 10.29 12.93
C GLU A 25 -17.97 11.02 11.81
N ALA A 26 -17.60 10.31 10.76
CA ALA A 26 -16.83 10.90 9.67
C ALA A 26 -16.94 10.12 8.35
N ASN A 27 -16.59 10.79 7.25
CA ASN A 27 -16.51 10.13 5.95
C ASN A 27 -15.38 9.12 5.89
N VAL A 28 -15.60 7.98 5.24
CA VAL A 28 -14.54 7.03 4.88
C VAL A 28 -13.74 7.64 3.72
N VAL A 29 -12.45 7.85 3.92
CA VAL A 29 -11.60 8.62 2.98
C VAL A 29 -10.49 7.78 2.34
N HIS A 30 -10.15 6.64 2.94
CA HIS A 30 -9.12 5.77 2.39
C HIS A 30 -9.75 4.63 1.58
N PRO A 31 -9.03 4.09 0.56
CA PRO A 31 -9.46 2.91 -0.16
C PRO A 31 -9.76 1.76 0.81
N MET A 32 -10.88 1.12 0.62
CA MET A 32 -11.24 -0.06 1.42
C MET A 32 -10.35 -1.24 1.05
N CYS A 33 -10.01 -2.05 2.04
CA CYS A 33 -9.23 -3.26 1.86
C CYS A 33 -10.04 -4.47 2.30
N HIS A 34 -10.12 -5.48 1.43
CA HIS A 34 -10.65 -6.79 1.79
C HIS A 34 -9.52 -7.67 2.32
N ILE A 35 -9.70 -8.16 3.54
CA ILE A 35 -8.73 -8.97 4.25
C ILE A 35 -9.35 -10.33 4.53
N ARG A 36 -8.64 -11.40 4.22
CA ARG A 36 -9.06 -12.75 4.57
C ARG A 36 -8.01 -13.42 5.44
N ILE A 37 -8.42 -13.80 6.66
CA ILE A 37 -7.57 -14.55 7.58
C ILE A 37 -8.29 -15.86 7.90
N ARG A 38 -7.67 -16.98 7.49
CA ARG A 38 -8.30 -18.31 7.52
C ARG A 38 -9.63 -18.29 6.74
N SER A 39 -10.74 -18.62 7.40
CA SER A 39 -12.08 -18.64 6.81
C SER A 39 -12.89 -17.36 7.06
N LYS A 40 -12.31 -16.34 7.68
CA LYS A 40 -13.00 -15.09 8.04
C LYS A 40 -12.60 -13.96 7.11
N ASP A 41 -13.62 -13.28 6.58
CA ASP A 41 -13.42 -12.06 5.79
C ASP A 41 -13.61 -10.84 6.68
N TYR A 42 -12.81 -9.83 6.42
CA TYR A 42 -12.88 -8.50 7.03
C TYR A 42 -12.84 -7.45 5.92
N ILE A 43 -13.70 -6.47 6.04
CA ILE A 43 -13.67 -5.28 5.20
C ILE A 43 -13.14 -4.16 6.07
N MET A 44 -11.94 -3.70 5.77
CA MET A 44 -11.31 -2.61 6.49
C MET A 44 -11.69 -1.28 5.83
N ALA A 45 -12.18 -0.36 6.63
CA ALA A 45 -12.46 1.01 6.25
C ALA A 45 -11.82 1.97 7.25
N VAL A 46 -11.29 3.08 6.77
CA VAL A 46 -10.67 4.11 7.62
C VAL A 46 -11.35 5.44 7.33
N ASN A 47 -11.84 6.09 8.39
CA ASN A 47 -12.52 7.38 8.25
C ASN A 47 -11.54 8.56 8.30
N ALA A 48 -12.04 9.78 8.03
CA ALA A 48 -11.25 11.00 8.00
C ALA A 48 -10.62 11.39 9.36
N GLN A 49 -11.11 10.82 10.46
CA GLN A 49 -10.55 11.00 11.80
C GLN A 49 -9.49 9.94 12.14
N GLY A 50 -9.25 8.97 11.22
CA GLY A 50 -8.30 7.89 11.43
C GLY A 50 -8.85 6.70 12.21
N ARG A 51 -10.18 6.63 12.42
CA ARG A 51 -10.79 5.44 13.01
C ARG A 51 -10.81 4.30 12.02
N ILE A 52 -10.40 3.13 12.47
CA ILE A 52 -10.36 1.91 11.67
C ILE A 52 -11.57 1.05 12.01
N HIS A 53 -12.34 0.71 11.00
CA HIS A 53 -13.46 -0.23 11.10
C HIS A 53 -13.07 -1.55 10.45
N LEU A 54 -13.25 -2.66 11.15
CA LEU A 54 -13.13 -4.01 10.63
C LEU A 54 -14.53 -4.64 10.59
N LEU A 55 -15.11 -4.70 9.41
CA LEU A 55 -16.49 -5.11 9.19
C LEU A 55 -16.56 -6.55 8.64
N ASP A 56 -17.66 -7.21 8.87
CA ASP A 56 -18.01 -8.45 8.18
C ASP A 56 -18.67 -8.18 6.82
N ARG A 57 -19.07 -9.24 6.12
CA ARG A 57 -19.79 -9.15 4.83
C ARG A 57 -21.19 -8.53 4.91
N GLN A 58 -21.71 -8.30 6.11
CA GLN A 58 -22.99 -7.62 6.34
C GLN A 58 -22.79 -6.16 6.75
N GLY A 59 -21.55 -5.68 6.86
CA GLY A 59 -21.23 -4.34 7.33
C GLY A 59 -21.25 -4.20 8.85
N LYS A 60 -21.33 -5.31 9.60
CA LYS A 60 -21.30 -5.26 11.06
C LYS A 60 -19.88 -5.27 11.58
N PRO A 61 -19.56 -4.52 12.65
CA PRO A 61 -18.26 -4.59 13.28
C PRO A 61 -17.93 -6.04 13.69
N ARG A 62 -16.80 -6.54 13.23
CA ARG A 62 -16.30 -7.88 13.53
C ARG A 62 -15.19 -7.86 14.57
N HIS A 63 -14.49 -6.77 14.62
CA HIS A 63 -13.42 -6.53 15.58
C HIS A 63 -13.29 -5.03 15.81
N GLU A 64 -13.21 -4.64 17.06
CA GLU A 64 -12.93 -3.25 17.42
C GLU A 64 -11.44 -3.05 17.53
N VAL A 65 -10.93 -2.07 16.83
CA VAL A 65 -9.53 -1.68 16.91
C VAL A 65 -9.43 -0.55 17.92
N GLY A 66 -8.95 -0.87 19.11
CA GLY A 66 -8.83 0.06 20.23
C GLY A 66 -7.70 1.08 20.08
N LEU A 67 -7.53 1.62 18.89
CA LEU A 67 -6.51 2.61 18.59
C LEU A 67 -7.08 4.02 18.72
N PRO A 68 -6.28 4.96 19.26
CA PRO A 68 -6.68 6.36 19.24
C PRO A 68 -6.87 6.80 17.77
N ALA A 69 -7.91 7.60 17.53
CA ALA A 69 -8.06 8.27 16.25
C ALA A 69 -6.81 9.12 16.00
N MET A 70 -6.04 8.76 15.00
CA MET A 70 -4.85 9.51 14.63
C MET A 70 -5.19 10.35 13.42
N GLY A 71 -4.99 11.67 13.52
CA GLY A 71 -5.15 12.58 12.38
C GLY A 71 -4.24 12.12 11.24
N MET A 72 -4.84 11.42 10.29
CA MET A 72 -4.11 10.80 9.20
C MET A 72 -4.11 11.72 8.01
N GLY A 73 -2.94 12.23 7.72
CA GLY A 73 -2.68 12.88 6.44
C GLY A 73 -2.86 11.92 5.26
N PRO A 74 -2.66 12.39 4.03
CA PRO A 74 -2.85 11.60 2.79
C PRO A 74 -1.80 10.49 2.59
N GLY A 75 -1.42 9.79 3.65
CA GLY A 75 -0.48 8.68 3.60
C GLY A 75 -1.07 7.39 3.06
N ARG A 76 -0.21 6.49 2.62
CA ARG A 76 -0.61 5.14 2.20
C ARG A 76 -0.54 4.17 3.37
N TRP A 77 -1.57 3.35 3.48
CA TRP A 77 -1.65 2.27 4.45
C TRP A 77 -1.18 0.96 3.83
N TYR A 78 -0.47 0.20 4.62
CA TYR A 78 -0.15 -1.17 4.31
C TYR A 78 -0.72 -2.09 5.40
N PHE A 79 -1.46 -3.10 5.00
CA PHE A 79 -1.95 -4.14 5.90
C PHE A 79 -0.94 -5.27 6.00
N GLN A 80 -0.44 -5.53 7.21
CA GLN A 80 0.41 -6.67 7.52
C GLN A 80 -0.46 -7.78 8.13
N PRO A 81 -0.69 -8.90 7.40
CA PRO A 81 -1.49 -9.99 7.93
C PRO A 81 -0.77 -10.68 9.09
N GLY A 82 -1.53 -11.07 10.10
CA GLY A 82 -1.05 -11.97 11.14
C GLY A 82 -1.28 -13.42 10.77
N ASP A 83 -0.45 -14.32 11.27
CA ASP A 83 -0.43 -15.73 10.86
C ASP A 83 -1.68 -16.51 11.27
N SER A 84 -2.35 -16.13 12.34
CA SER A 84 -3.39 -16.96 12.95
C SER A 84 -4.72 -16.28 13.20
N HIS A 85 -4.74 -14.99 13.52
CA HIS A 85 -5.96 -14.25 13.86
C HIS A 85 -5.78 -12.75 13.59
N ILE A 86 -6.90 -12.04 13.43
CA ILE A 86 -6.88 -10.62 13.05
C ILE A 86 -6.14 -9.74 14.06
N ALA A 87 -6.21 -10.05 15.36
CA ALA A 87 -5.52 -9.28 16.39
C ALA A 87 -3.98 -9.34 16.27
N ALA A 88 -3.44 -10.40 15.63
CA ALA A 88 -2.00 -10.49 15.32
C ALA A 88 -1.60 -9.65 14.10
N SER A 89 -2.57 -9.13 13.37
CA SER A 89 -2.34 -8.26 12.22
C SER A 89 -2.01 -6.84 12.64
N ALA A 90 -1.40 -6.11 11.72
CA ALA A 90 -1.09 -4.69 11.91
C ALA A 90 -1.44 -3.87 10.68
N LEU A 91 -1.70 -2.61 10.89
CA LEU A 91 -1.77 -1.60 9.86
C LEU A 91 -0.53 -0.71 9.99
N CYS A 92 0.21 -0.61 8.92
CA CYS A 92 1.39 0.23 8.87
C CYS A 92 1.07 1.49 8.05
N TYR A 93 1.49 2.64 8.56
CA TYR A 93 1.26 3.94 7.96
C TYR A 93 2.52 4.79 8.09
N ALA A 94 2.80 5.58 7.08
CA ALA A 94 3.86 6.58 7.16
C ALA A 94 3.28 7.96 6.83
N ASP A 95 3.59 8.95 7.64
CA ASP A 95 3.19 10.33 7.38
C ASP A 95 4.22 11.07 6.50
N THR A 96 3.85 12.26 6.07
CA THR A 96 4.69 13.09 5.19
C THR A 96 5.87 13.75 5.89
N VAL A 97 5.98 13.61 7.21
CA VAL A 97 7.11 14.14 8.01
C VAL A 97 8.07 13.05 8.47
N GLY A 98 7.90 11.81 7.98
CA GLY A 98 8.82 10.71 8.22
C GLY A 98 8.51 9.88 9.48
N ALA A 99 7.37 10.08 10.13
CA ALA A 99 6.96 9.16 11.17
C ALA A 99 6.27 7.92 10.56
N VAL A 100 6.72 6.75 10.99
CA VAL A 100 6.14 5.45 10.61
C VAL A 100 5.44 4.87 11.82
N TYR A 101 4.20 4.49 11.62
CA TYR A 101 3.33 3.91 12.63
C TYR A 101 3.01 2.48 12.27
N ARG A 102 3.09 1.58 13.25
CA ARG A 102 2.60 0.21 13.15
C ARG A 102 1.51 0.01 14.19
N LEU A 103 0.29 -0.03 13.72
CA LEU A 103 -0.92 -0.14 14.55
C LEU A 103 -1.34 -1.60 14.58
N ARG A 104 -1.16 -2.26 15.72
CA ARG A 104 -1.58 -3.67 15.88
C ARG A 104 -3.06 -3.72 16.27
N PHE A 105 -3.76 -4.69 15.71
CA PHE A 105 -5.18 -4.82 16.00
C PHE A 105 -5.50 -5.38 17.41
N ASP A 106 -4.47 -5.67 18.19
CA ASP A 106 -4.59 -5.94 19.63
C ASP A 106 -4.53 -4.66 20.50
N GLY A 107 -4.49 -3.48 19.88
CA GLY A 107 -4.46 -2.18 20.57
C GLY A 107 -3.06 -1.62 20.85
N ARG A 108 -2.00 -2.35 20.54
CA ARG A 108 -0.63 -1.84 20.67
C ARG A 108 -0.24 -1.04 19.43
N PHE A 109 0.58 -0.01 19.60
CA PHE A 109 1.18 0.68 18.48
C PHE A 109 2.66 0.94 18.71
N ASP A 110 3.42 0.87 17.63
CA ASP A 110 4.82 1.24 17.59
C ASP A 110 4.94 2.49 16.69
N ARG A 111 5.80 3.42 17.07
CA ARG A 111 6.15 4.61 16.28
C ARG A 111 7.65 4.67 16.12
N ALA A 112 8.09 4.89 14.89
CA ALA A 112 9.47 5.22 14.58
C ALA A 112 9.50 6.54 13.81
N THR A 113 10.57 7.31 13.95
CA THR A 113 10.80 8.49 13.12
C THR A 113 12.00 8.21 12.24
N LEU A 114 11.80 8.28 10.93
CA LEU A 114 12.89 8.14 9.98
C LEU A 114 13.78 9.36 10.08
N PRO A 115 15.11 9.20 10.02
CA PRO A 115 16.01 10.33 9.92
C PRO A 115 15.76 11.05 8.60
N ALA A 116 15.13 12.21 8.66
CA ALA A 116 14.70 12.97 7.50
C ALA A 116 15.53 14.26 7.39
N PRO A 117 16.54 14.33 6.53
CA PRO A 117 17.28 15.59 6.31
C PRO A 117 16.59 16.56 5.36
N HIS A 118 15.58 16.13 4.56
CA HIS A 118 14.93 16.92 3.50
C HIS A 118 13.43 16.66 3.41
N PRO A 119 12.67 17.52 2.74
CA PRO A 119 11.26 17.26 2.48
C PRO A 119 11.12 15.94 1.71
N MET A 120 10.39 15.03 2.30
CA MET A 120 10.16 13.68 1.79
C MET A 120 8.88 13.69 0.95
N TYR A 121 8.94 13.19 -0.27
CA TYR A 121 7.76 13.12 -1.13
C TYR A 121 6.75 12.10 -0.63
N SER A 122 7.22 10.91 -0.22
CA SER A 122 6.35 9.86 0.27
C SER A 122 7.14 8.71 0.91
N VAL A 123 6.45 7.87 1.68
CA VAL A 123 6.99 6.64 2.27
C VAL A 123 6.11 5.46 1.91
N TRP A 124 6.73 4.35 1.56
CA TRP A 124 6.09 3.08 1.25
C TRP A 124 6.66 1.97 2.12
N LEU A 125 5.79 1.26 2.80
CA LEU A 125 6.18 0.13 3.63
C LEU A 125 6.31 -1.13 2.79
N ALA A 126 7.35 -1.91 3.04
CA ALA A 126 7.54 -3.19 2.36
C ALA A 126 6.49 -4.19 2.83
N PRO A 127 5.74 -4.84 1.90
CA PRO A 127 4.65 -5.74 2.25
C PRO A 127 5.11 -7.05 2.88
N GLU A 128 6.26 -7.56 2.47
CA GLU A 128 6.87 -8.78 2.98
C GLU A 128 8.08 -8.41 3.80
N SER A 129 7.84 -8.10 5.04
CA SER A 129 8.96 -7.80 5.91
C SER A 129 9.22 -8.96 6.84
N GLU A 130 10.47 -9.30 6.99
CA GLU A 130 11.04 -9.96 8.15
C GLU A 130 10.48 -9.37 9.45
N PRO A 131 10.77 -9.92 10.64
CA PRO A 131 10.15 -9.49 11.90
C PRO A 131 10.15 -7.97 12.15
N MET A 132 10.99 -7.21 11.45
CA MET A 132 11.02 -5.75 11.48
C MET A 132 10.62 -5.17 10.11
N PRO A 133 9.49 -4.46 10.01
CA PRO A 133 9.13 -3.78 8.77
C PRO A 133 10.20 -2.76 8.38
N TRP A 134 10.37 -2.58 7.08
CA TRP A 134 11.21 -1.53 6.52
C TRP A 134 10.40 -0.73 5.50
N CYS A 135 10.87 0.43 5.14
CA CYS A 135 10.17 1.32 4.25
C CYS A 135 11.11 1.89 3.18
N VAL A 136 10.52 2.34 2.10
CA VAL A 136 11.19 3.13 1.07
C VAL A 136 10.66 4.54 1.14
N SER A 137 11.55 5.50 1.28
CA SER A 137 11.26 6.93 1.21
C SER A 137 11.78 7.51 -0.11
N ALA A 138 11.00 8.38 -0.73
CA ALA A 138 11.41 9.11 -1.93
C ALA A 138 11.85 10.53 -1.56
N TRP A 139 13.02 10.92 -2.04
CA TRP A 139 13.64 12.21 -1.86
C TRP A 139 13.92 12.83 -3.21
N GLY A 140 14.26 14.11 -3.28
CA GLY A 140 14.61 14.77 -4.54
C GLY A 140 15.78 14.12 -5.29
N ASP A 141 16.66 13.47 -4.57
CA ASP A 141 17.89 12.82 -5.07
C ASP A 141 17.78 11.28 -5.16
N GLY A 142 16.61 10.70 -4.91
CA GLY A 142 16.39 9.27 -5.11
C GLY A 142 15.52 8.57 -4.08
N LEU A 143 15.66 7.26 -4.05
CA LEU A 143 14.98 6.39 -3.08
C LEU A 143 15.95 5.93 -2.00
N VAL A 144 15.48 5.89 -0.77
CA VAL A 144 16.22 5.33 0.37
C VAL A 144 15.35 4.29 1.07
N ALA A 145 15.84 3.07 1.19
CA ALA A 145 15.23 2.05 2.02
C ALA A 145 15.84 2.06 3.42
N THR A 146 14.99 2.09 4.43
CA THR A 146 15.39 2.19 5.83
C THR A 146 14.58 1.20 6.67
N ASP A 147 15.20 0.58 7.68
CA ASP A 147 14.46 -0.11 8.73
C ASP A 147 13.81 0.91 9.69
N LEU A 148 12.96 0.44 10.60
CA LEU A 148 12.30 1.32 11.58
C LEU A 148 13.27 1.89 12.64
N ASN A 149 14.51 1.42 12.72
CA ASN A 149 15.55 1.98 13.57
C ASN A 149 16.32 3.10 12.86
N GLY A 150 16.02 3.37 11.58
CA GLY A 150 16.69 4.38 10.77
C GLY A 150 17.95 3.87 10.05
N ASN A 151 18.25 2.57 10.10
CA ASN A 151 19.41 2.03 9.37
C ASN A 151 19.09 1.92 7.89
N THR A 152 19.93 2.47 7.05
CA THR A 152 19.80 2.38 5.59
C THR A 152 20.07 0.96 5.13
N LYS A 153 19.13 0.35 4.40
CA LYS A 153 19.30 -0.94 3.74
C LYS A 153 19.93 -0.77 2.37
N TRP A 154 19.41 0.17 1.58
CA TRP A 154 19.94 0.52 0.25
C TRP A 154 19.54 1.92 -0.17
N LYS A 155 20.21 2.45 -1.20
CA LYS A 155 19.87 3.71 -1.87
C LYS A 155 19.83 3.48 -3.37
N TYR A 156 18.91 4.17 -4.02
CA TYR A 156 18.80 4.21 -5.47
C TYR A 156 18.81 5.67 -5.93
N PRO A 157 19.97 6.18 -6.41
CA PRO A 157 20.11 7.57 -6.80
C PRO A 157 19.34 7.86 -8.09
N LEU A 158 18.49 8.85 -8.08
CA LEU A 158 17.67 9.28 -9.20
C LEU A 158 17.09 10.66 -8.89
N GLU A 159 17.17 11.59 -9.82
CA GLU A 159 16.43 12.85 -9.70
C GLU A 159 14.93 12.57 -9.83
N LEU A 160 14.17 12.92 -8.81
CA LEU A 160 12.74 12.70 -8.72
C LEU A 160 12.00 14.04 -8.78
N SER A 161 10.90 14.08 -9.53
CA SER A 161 10.03 15.24 -9.65
C SER A 161 8.69 15.03 -8.94
N GLU A 162 7.93 14.05 -9.39
CA GLU A 162 6.62 13.68 -8.83
C GLU A 162 6.52 12.15 -8.71
N PRO A 163 7.32 11.54 -7.82
CA PRO A 163 7.41 10.10 -7.74
C PRO A 163 6.10 9.46 -7.27
N ASN A 164 5.69 8.43 -7.97
CA ASN A 164 4.59 7.56 -7.58
C ASN A 164 5.10 6.13 -7.49
N LEU A 165 5.01 5.53 -6.30
CA LEU A 165 5.54 4.20 -6.04
C LEU A 165 4.43 3.21 -5.71
N ALA A 166 4.67 1.95 -6.07
CA ALA A 166 3.87 0.82 -5.60
C ALA A 166 4.73 -0.45 -5.52
N TRP A 167 4.36 -1.31 -4.58
CA TRP A 167 4.82 -2.68 -4.58
C TRP A 167 3.98 -3.50 -5.54
N VAL A 168 4.64 -4.29 -6.36
CA VAL A 168 4.02 -5.17 -7.33
C VAL A 168 4.59 -6.58 -7.19
N HIS A 169 3.77 -7.60 -7.47
CA HIS A 169 4.19 -8.99 -7.44
C HIS A 169 4.25 -9.55 -8.84
N THR A 170 5.29 -10.31 -9.13
CA THR A 170 5.32 -11.19 -10.31
C THR A 170 4.41 -12.40 -10.07
N GLN A 171 4.08 -13.13 -11.10
CA GLN A 171 3.32 -14.39 -10.99
C GLN A 171 4.06 -15.42 -10.11
N GLY A 172 5.38 -15.40 -10.10
CA GLY A 172 6.21 -16.25 -9.23
C GLY A 172 6.27 -15.79 -7.76
N GLY A 173 5.49 -14.76 -7.38
CA GLY A 173 5.45 -14.22 -6.02
C GLY A 173 6.62 -13.29 -5.67
N GLN A 174 7.51 -12.98 -6.61
CA GLN A 174 8.61 -12.06 -6.35
C GLN A 174 8.08 -10.64 -6.14
N LEU A 175 8.48 -10.01 -5.06
CA LEU A 175 8.15 -8.63 -4.73
C LEU A 175 9.09 -7.67 -5.47
N LEU A 176 8.52 -6.72 -6.18
CA LEU A 176 9.24 -5.65 -6.87
C LEU A 176 8.69 -4.30 -6.44
N LEU A 177 9.54 -3.28 -6.47
CA LEU A 177 9.15 -1.89 -6.31
C LEU A 177 9.07 -1.23 -7.69
N ALA A 178 7.91 -0.68 -8.02
CA ALA A 178 7.71 0.12 -9.21
C ALA A 178 7.67 1.60 -8.86
N LEU A 179 8.44 2.41 -9.56
CA LEU A 179 8.50 3.86 -9.44
C LEU A 179 8.16 4.47 -10.80
N ALA A 180 7.08 5.24 -10.87
CA ALA A 180 6.74 6.05 -12.03
C ALA A 180 7.07 7.51 -11.75
N ASP A 181 7.93 8.11 -12.56
CA ASP A 181 8.34 9.51 -12.50
C ASP A 181 8.84 9.99 -13.86
N GLY A 182 8.54 11.23 -14.22
CA GLY A 182 9.07 11.87 -15.44
C GLY A 182 8.84 11.10 -16.75
N GLY A 183 7.75 10.35 -16.89
CA GLY A 183 7.46 9.54 -18.09
C GLY A 183 8.26 8.24 -18.17
N LYS A 184 8.87 7.81 -17.09
CA LYS A 184 9.62 6.57 -16.95
C LYS A 184 9.08 5.73 -15.79
N VAL A 185 9.14 4.42 -15.95
CA VAL A 185 8.85 3.45 -14.90
C VAL A 185 10.14 2.70 -14.56
N HIS A 186 10.65 2.94 -13.37
CA HIS A 186 11.75 2.17 -12.82
C HIS A 186 11.17 0.98 -12.07
N LEU A 187 11.71 -0.21 -12.36
CA LEU A 187 11.36 -1.44 -11.66
C LEU A 187 12.58 -1.92 -10.90
N LEU A 188 12.44 -2.12 -9.60
CA LEU A 188 13.53 -2.50 -8.71
C LEU A 188 13.18 -3.79 -7.96
N HIS A 189 14.17 -4.62 -7.72
CA HIS A 189 14.09 -5.69 -6.74
C HIS A 189 13.92 -5.12 -5.31
N ALA A 190 13.45 -5.92 -4.38
CA ALA A 190 13.29 -5.52 -2.98
C ALA A 190 14.62 -5.09 -2.31
N ASP A 191 15.74 -5.51 -2.86
CA ASP A 191 17.09 -5.12 -2.42
C ASP A 191 17.65 -3.85 -3.10
N GLY A 192 16.81 -3.16 -3.90
CA GLY A 192 17.16 -1.91 -4.56
C GLY A 192 17.88 -2.06 -5.91
N ARG A 193 18.20 -3.27 -6.34
CA ARG A 193 18.81 -3.47 -7.66
C ARG A 193 17.78 -3.25 -8.77
N PRO A 194 18.13 -2.53 -9.84
CA PRO A 194 17.22 -2.34 -10.96
C PRO A 194 16.92 -3.68 -11.67
N TRP A 195 15.66 -3.83 -12.08
CA TRP A 195 15.27 -4.93 -12.96
C TRP A 195 15.96 -4.78 -14.33
N PRO A 196 16.36 -5.87 -14.97
CA PRO A 196 16.93 -5.82 -16.32
C PRO A 196 16.01 -5.08 -17.30
N GLY A 197 16.58 -4.17 -18.07
CA GLY A 197 15.82 -3.33 -19.01
C GLY A 197 15.11 -2.11 -18.39
N SER A 198 15.11 -1.95 -17.07
CA SER A 198 14.65 -0.72 -16.41
C SER A 198 15.59 0.47 -16.74
N PRO A 199 15.08 1.70 -16.94
CA PRO A 199 13.68 2.09 -16.90
C PRO A 199 12.89 1.82 -18.20
N PHE A 200 11.57 1.62 -18.05
CA PHE A 200 10.63 1.49 -19.15
C PHE A 200 9.93 2.82 -19.45
N TYR A 201 9.41 3.02 -20.67
CA TYR A 201 8.55 4.17 -20.96
C TYR A 201 7.18 3.98 -20.31
N GLY A 202 6.72 4.99 -19.57
CA GLY A 202 5.43 4.99 -18.88
C GLY A 202 5.36 6.09 -17.84
N ALA A 203 4.16 6.59 -17.56
CA ALA A 203 3.92 7.62 -16.54
C ALA A 203 2.99 7.14 -15.42
N THR A 204 2.26 6.04 -15.64
CA THR A 204 1.39 5.48 -14.61
C THR A 204 2.09 4.35 -13.86
N LEU A 205 1.69 4.13 -12.62
CA LEU A 205 2.09 2.92 -11.92
C LEU A 205 1.74 1.69 -12.76
N PRO A 206 2.69 0.76 -12.96
CA PRO A 206 2.44 -0.39 -13.79
C PRO A 206 1.57 -1.43 -13.09
N VAL A 207 0.88 -2.22 -13.89
CA VAL A 207 0.36 -3.53 -13.48
C VAL A 207 1.37 -4.56 -13.95
N VAL A 208 1.74 -5.48 -13.04
CA VAL A 208 2.65 -6.59 -13.34
C VAL A 208 1.90 -7.91 -13.12
N GLY A 209 2.02 -8.83 -14.07
CA GLY A 209 1.41 -10.16 -13.97
C GLY A 209 1.32 -10.88 -15.28
N ASP A 210 0.86 -12.14 -15.28
CA ASP A 210 0.57 -12.91 -16.49
C ASP A 210 -0.81 -12.57 -17.04
N LEU A 211 -0.89 -11.48 -17.79
CA LEU A 211 -2.12 -11.00 -18.40
C LEU A 211 -2.60 -11.87 -19.57
N THR A 212 -1.71 -12.69 -20.14
CA THR A 212 -1.98 -13.54 -21.30
C THR A 212 -2.24 -14.99 -20.95
N LYS A 213 -2.03 -15.38 -19.70
CA LYS A 213 -2.10 -16.77 -19.20
C LYS A 213 -1.08 -17.71 -19.92
N MET A 214 0.04 -17.16 -20.35
CA MET A 214 1.12 -17.87 -21.02
C MET A 214 2.32 -18.17 -20.12
N GLY A 215 2.20 -17.93 -18.81
CA GLY A 215 3.30 -18.12 -17.87
C GLY A 215 4.36 -17.03 -17.88
N ARG A 216 4.10 -15.88 -18.55
CA ARG A 216 5.03 -14.76 -18.64
C ARG A 216 4.53 -13.55 -17.86
N ASN A 217 5.42 -12.91 -17.11
CA ASN A 217 5.09 -11.64 -16.49
C ASN A 217 5.16 -10.51 -17.53
N LEU A 218 4.11 -9.72 -17.57
CA LEU A 218 4.03 -8.51 -18.36
C LEU A 218 3.96 -7.31 -17.43
N LEU A 219 4.66 -6.24 -17.80
CA LEU A 219 4.50 -4.92 -17.19
C LEU A 219 3.67 -4.07 -18.15
N VAL A 220 2.55 -3.56 -17.67
CA VAL A 220 1.68 -2.67 -18.44
C VAL A 220 1.60 -1.32 -17.74
N THR A 221 1.86 -0.26 -18.49
CA THR A 221 1.82 1.14 -18.04
C THR A 221 1.25 2.03 -19.15
N ALA A 222 0.97 3.28 -18.86
CA ALA A 222 0.48 4.25 -19.84
C ALA A 222 1.28 5.55 -19.80
N LEU A 223 1.36 6.21 -20.94
CA LEU A 223 1.91 7.57 -21.10
C LEU A 223 1.08 8.33 -22.13
N GLY A 224 0.46 9.43 -21.72
CA GLY A 224 -0.49 10.17 -22.54
C GLY A 224 -1.68 9.28 -22.95
N ASN A 225 -1.90 9.12 -24.26
CA ASN A 225 -2.97 8.29 -24.82
C ASN A 225 -2.50 6.89 -25.28
N ARG A 226 -1.32 6.47 -24.86
CA ARG A 226 -0.72 5.18 -25.26
C ARG A 226 -0.57 4.26 -24.05
N VAL A 227 -0.79 2.96 -24.31
CA VAL A 227 -0.51 1.88 -23.37
C VAL A 227 0.72 1.14 -23.87
N TYR A 228 1.64 0.87 -22.98
CA TYR A 228 2.87 0.13 -23.23
C TYR A 228 2.83 -1.19 -22.47
N CYS A 229 3.29 -2.23 -23.13
CA CYS A 229 3.38 -3.57 -22.56
C CYS A 229 4.78 -4.11 -22.79
N TYR A 230 5.44 -4.55 -21.72
CA TYR A 230 6.80 -5.07 -21.72
C TYR A 230 6.80 -6.48 -21.15
N ALA A 231 7.53 -7.41 -21.79
CA ALA A 231 7.80 -8.71 -21.19
C ALA A 231 8.89 -8.55 -20.11
N LEU A 232 8.67 -9.16 -18.98
CA LEU A 232 9.63 -9.25 -17.89
C LEU A 232 10.17 -10.68 -17.85
N ASP A 233 11.18 -10.94 -18.70
CA ASP A 233 11.84 -12.26 -18.82
C ASP A 233 13.02 -12.37 -17.83
#